data_8ba7be6e947ea084893317063c0a5e03
#
_entry.id   8ba7be6e947ea084893317063c0a5e03
#
_cell.length_a   1.000
_cell.length_b   1.000
_cell.length_c   1.000
_cell.angle_alpha   90.00
_cell.angle_beta   90.00
_cell.angle_gamma   90.00
#
_symmetry.space_group_name_H-M   'P 1'
#
loop_
_entity.id
_entity.type
_entity.pdbx_description
1 polymer ?
#
loop_
_entity_poly.entity_id
_entity_poly.type
_entity_poly.pdbx_seq_one_letter_code
_entity_poly.pdbx_strand_id
1 'polypeptide(L)'
;MLKLTPEQLAAVKTLREAQLDTDEGMPEELFLLISGLVPLANVDLLITNAKNQILLARRRDPWYQDSWHIPGGCMHYGETFSHCIAETVRREIGGPISIDEHPLTVKNVIRGVDTQKVFPRERGHNVAVLFQCEVSAEWQINNGTKNVHDDGYLAWFDKLPADFMEIQHVY
;
A
#
# COMPACT_ATOMS: atom_id res chain seq x y z
N MET A 1 23.51 -14.51 17.24
CA MET A 1 22.51 -13.42 17.34
C MET A 1 23.26 -12.10 17.45
N LEU A 2 22.97 -11.14 16.57
CA LEU A 2 23.53 -9.79 16.66
C LEU A 2 23.11 -9.13 17.98
N LYS A 3 24.05 -8.44 18.63
CA LYS A 3 23.76 -7.69 19.87
C LYS A 3 23.72 -6.20 19.55
N LEU A 4 22.77 -5.50 20.16
CA LEU A 4 22.70 -4.04 20.10
C LEU A 4 23.79 -3.42 20.98
N THR A 5 24.27 -2.24 20.60
CA THR A 5 25.09 -1.40 21.50
C THR A 5 24.24 -0.87 22.65
N PRO A 6 24.83 -0.37 23.73
CA PRO A 6 24.08 0.25 24.83
C PRO A 6 23.18 1.40 24.38
N GLU A 7 23.66 2.24 23.46
CA GLU A 7 22.91 3.37 22.90
C GLU A 7 21.73 2.91 22.05
N GLN A 8 21.91 1.88 21.21
CA GLN A 8 20.84 1.27 20.42
C GLN A 8 19.78 0.64 21.31
N LEU A 9 20.21 -0.04 22.38
CA LEU A 9 19.29 -0.64 23.35
C LEU A 9 18.48 0.42 24.08
N ALA A 10 19.10 1.55 24.45
CA ALA A 10 18.42 2.68 25.09
C ALA A 10 17.37 3.29 24.14
N ALA A 11 17.70 3.48 22.86
CA ALA A 11 16.78 4.00 21.85
C ALA A 11 15.56 3.07 21.67
N VAL A 12 15.77 1.76 21.56
CA VAL A 12 14.69 0.77 21.48
C VAL A 12 13.80 0.82 22.72
N LYS A 13 14.39 0.96 23.92
CA LYS A 13 13.63 1.07 25.17
C LYS A 13 12.74 2.33 25.15
N THR A 14 13.28 3.47 24.77
CA THR A 14 12.53 4.73 24.66
C THR A 14 11.35 4.60 23.72
N LEU A 15 11.55 4.00 22.52
CA LEU A 15 10.47 3.79 21.56
C LEU A 15 9.37 2.85 22.10
N ARG A 16 9.75 1.80 22.81
CA ARG A 16 8.78 0.88 23.43
C ARG A 16 7.95 1.54 24.54
N GLU A 17 8.56 2.46 25.29
CA GLU A 17 7.89 3.22 26.38
C GLU A 17 7.02 4.38 25.85
N ALA A 18 7.19 4.78 24.60
CA ALA A 18 6.44 5.88 23.99
C ALA A 18 4.94 5.59 23.79
N GLN A 19 4.50 4.32 23.95
CA GLN A 19 3.10 3.91 23.78
C GLN A 19 2.44 4.53 22.55
N LEU A 20 3.10 4.38 21.39
CA LEU A 20 2.63 4.93 20.12
C LEU A 20 1.23 4.37 19.81
N ASP A 21 0.28 5.26 19.61
CA ASP A 21 -1.03 4.90 19.10
C ASP A 21 -0.91 4.57 17.60
N THR A 22 -1.15 3.31 17.26
CA THR A 22 -1.06 2.84 15.88
C THR A 22 -2.36 3.03 15.10
N ASP A 23 -3.46 3.40 15.75
CA ASP A 23 -4.75 3.64 15.09
C ASP A 23 -4.71 4.93 14.25
N GLU A 24 -3.92 5.92 14.66
CA GLU A 24 -3.67 7.15 13.89
C GLU A 24 -2.56 6.99 12.84
N GLY A 25 -1.94 5.83 12.76
CA GLY A 25 -0.80 5.54 11.91
C GLY A 25 0.54 5.60 12.67
N MET A 26 1.62 5.41 11.93
CA MET A 26 2.97 5.38 12.46
C MET A 26 3.74 6.64 12.01
N PRO A 27 4.53 7.29 12.87
CA PRO A 27 5.46 8.32 12.43
C PRO A 27 6.32 7.85 11.26
N GLU A 28 6.53 8.70 10.25
CA GLU A 28 7.19 8.32 9.00
C GLU A 28 8.58 7.72 9.23
N GLU A 29 9.38 8.29 10.11
CA GLU A 29 10.72 7.80 10.41
C GLU A 29 10.70 6.39 11.02
N LEU A 30 9.71 6.10 11.85
CA LEU A 30 9.55 4.78 12.44
C LEU A 30 9.04 3.77 11.40
N PHE A 31 8.09 4.18 10.56
CA PHE A 31 7.61 3.37 9.45
C PHE A 31 8.75 2.99 8.49
N LEU A 32 9.58 3.96 8.10
CA LEU A 32 10.73 3.73 7.23
C LEU A 32 11.74 2.77 7.89
N LEU A 33 12.06 2.97 9.16
CA LEU A 33 12.94 2.07 9.91
C LEU A 33 12.39 0.63 9.92
N ILE A 34 11.12 0.45 10.26
CA ILE A 34 10.48 -0.88 10.32
C ILE A 34 10.44 -1.52 8.93
N SER A 35 10.09 -0.75 7.89
CA SER A 35 10.04 -1.23 6.51
C SER A 35 11.39 -1.72 5.97
N GLY A 36 12.48 -1.26 6.55
CA GLY A 36 13.84 -1.74 6.26
C GLY A 36 14.27 -2.98 7.05
N LEU A 37 13.52 -3.35 8.09
CA LEU A 37 13.86 -4.46 8.98
C LEU A 37 13.01 -5.70 8.75
N VAL A 38 11.75 -5.53 8.35
CA VAL A 38 10.78 -6.62 8.14
C VAL A 38 9.94 -6.37 6.89
N PRO A 39 9.41 -7.41 6.25
CA PRO A 39 8.41 -7.25 5.19
C PRO A 39 7.16 -6.57 5.76
N LEU A 40 6.60 -5.62 5.01
CA LEU A 40 5.31 -5.02 5.33
C LEU A 40 4.18 -5.89 4.75
N ALA A 41 3.11 -6.08 5.50
CA ALA A 41 1.89 -6.69 4.99
C ALA A 41 1.00 -5.62 4.35
N ASN A 42 0.64 -5.81 3.08
CA ASN A 42 -0.23 -4.89 2.35
C ASN A 42 -1.47 -5.61 1.84
N VAL A 43 -2.59 -4.91 1.78
CA VAL A 43 -3.74 -5.27 0.95
C VAL A 43 -3.71 -4.45 -0.33
N ASP A 44 -3.95 -5.09 -1.47
CA ASP A 44 -4.11 -4.45 -2.77
C ASP A 44 -5.48 -4.81 -3.34
N LEU A 45 -6.19 -3.87 -3.95
CA LEU A 45 -7.58 -4.00 -4.37
C LEU A 45 -7.67 -3.95 -5.90
N LEU A 46 -7.78 -5.13 -6.53
CA LEU A 46 -8.09 -5.22 -7.96
C LEU A 46 -9.56 -4.89 -8.18
N ILE A 47 -9.86 -3.63 -8.40
CA ILE A 47 -11.22 -3.13 -8.55
C ILE A 47 -11.58 -3.10 -10.03
N THR A 48 -12.66 -3.79 -10.39
CA THR A 48 -13.17 -3.81 -11.77
C THR A 48 -14.60 -3.27 -11.85
N ASN A 49 -14.99 -2.84 -13.04
CA ASN A 49 -16.36 -2.44 -13.36
C ASN A 49 -17.02 -3.43 -14.33
N ALA A 50 -18.31 -3.21 -14.65
CA ALA A 50 -19.07 -4.06 -15.58
C ALA A 50 -18.49 -4.13 -17.02
N LYS A 51 -17.54 -3.26 -17.37
CA LYS A 51 -16.82 -3.29 -18.64
C LYS A 51 -15.47 -4.00 -18.53
N ASN A 52 -15.17 -4.63 -17.41
CA ASN A 52 -13.86 -5.23 -17.09
C ASN A 52 -12.68 -4.23 -17.15
N GLN A 53 -12.94 -2.94 -16.92
CA GLN A 53 -11.89 -1.95 -16.77
C GLN A 53 -11.36 -2.02 -15.34
N ILE A 54 -10.07 -1.77 -15.18
CA ILE A 54 -9.37 -1.77 -13.90
C ILE A 54 -9.31 -0.34 -13.36
N LEU A 55 -9.66 -0.13 -12.10
CA LEU A 55 -9.48 1.14 -11.42
C LEU A 55 -8.04 1.26 -10.94
N LEU A 56 -7.36 2.31 -11.37
CA LEU A 56 -6.04 2.67 -10.88
C LEU A 56 -6.06 4.04 -10.24
N ALA A 57 -5.18 4.24 -9.27
CA ALA A 57 -4.92 5.51 -8.62
C ALA A 57 -3.58 6.08 -9.08
N ARG A 58 -3.51 7.40 -9.27
CA ARG A 58 -2.25 8.09 -9.53
C ARG A 58 -1.46 8.18 -8.24
N ARG A 59 -0.19 7.83 -8.30
CA ARG A 59 0.72 7.93 -7.18
C ARG A 59 1.86 8.88 -7.52
N ARG A 60 2.14 9.78 -6.59
CA ARG A 60 3.21 10.74 -6.73
C ARG A 60 3.99 10.86 -5.43
N ASP A 61 4.99 10.01 -5.28
CA ASP A 61 5.87 10.03 -4.13
C ASP A 61 7.34 9.80 -4.53
N PRO A 62 8.30 10.14 -3.68
CA PRO A 62 9.73 9.98 -3.98
C PRO A 62 10.17 8.53 -4.20
N TRP A 63 9.41 7.55 -3.72
CA TRP A 63 9.77 6.14 -3.71
C TRP A 63 9.41 5.44 -5.02
N TYR A 64 8.22 5.79 -5.58
CA TYR A 64 7.65 5.14 -6.75
C TYR A 64 7.44 6.08 -7.92
N GLN A 65 7.89 7.33 -7.77
CA GLN A 65 7.78 8.37 -8.79
C GLN A 65 6.32 8.67 -9.16
N ASP A 66 6.13 9.19 -10.38
CA ASP A 66 4.83 9.48 -10.94
C ASP A 66 4.32 8.25 -11.73
N SER A 67 3.49 7.42 -11.11
CA SER A 67 3.02 6.15 -11.67
C SER A 67 1.55 5.88 -11.36
N TRP A 68 0.93 4.98 -12.14
CA TRP A 68 -0.36 4.41 -11.81
C TRP A 68 -0.18 3.15 -10.97
N HIS A 69 -1.05 2.94 -9.99
CA HIS A 69 -0.99 1.77 -9.13
C HIS A 69 -2.38 1.22 -8.80
N ILE A 70 -2.44 -0.05 -8.42
CA ILE A 70 -3.62 -0.65 -7.82
C ILE A 70 -3.79 -0.04 -6.42
N PRO A 71 -4.98 0.50 -6.07
CA PRO A 71 -5.25 1.02 -4.74
C PRO A 71 -4.94 0.01 -3.65
N GLY A 72 -4.34 0.44 -2.56
CA GLY A 72 -3.93 -0.48 -1.50
C GLY A 72 -3.49 0.22 -0.22
N GLY A 73 -3.29 -0.56 0.82
CA GLY A 73 -2.89 -0.06 2.13
C GLY A 73 -1.97 -1.01 2.87
N CYS A 74 -1.05 -0.45 3.65
CA CYS A 74 -0.26 -1.21 4.60
C CYS A 74 -1.13 -1.52 5.82
N MET A 75 -1.09 -2.76 6.26
CA MET A 75 -1.81 -3.20 7.47
C MET A 75 -1.12 -2.66 8.73
N HIS A 76 -1.94 -2.22 9.67
CA HIS A 76 -1.49 -1.82 10.99
C HIS A 76 -1.46 -3.01 11.96
N TYR A 77 -0.80 -2.83 13.10
CA TYR A 77 -0.75 -3.85 14.14
C TYR A 77 -2.16 -4.15 14.68
N GLY A 78 -2.50 -5.44 14.72
CA GLY A 78 -3.82 -5.89 15.21
C GLY A 78 -4.98 -5.71 14.22
N GLU A 79 -4.71 -5.17 13.04
CA GLU A 79 -5.73 -4.93 12.01
C GLU A 79 -6.09 -6.23 11.27
N THR A 80 -7.37 -6.41 10.97
CA THR A 80 -7.85 -7.49 10.10
C THR A 80 -7.81 -7.06 8.63
N PHE A 81 -7.78 -8.00 7.69
CA PHE A 81 -7.93 -7.68 6.26
C PHE A 81 -9.18 -6.86 5.97
N SER A 82 -10.32 -7.24 6.54
CA SER A 82 -11.59 -6.55 6.32
C SER A 82 -11.52 -5.08 6.78
N HIS A 83 -10.86 -4.79 7.90
CA HIS A 83 -10.69 -3.43 8.40
C HIS A 83 -9.74 -2.63 7.50
N CYS A 84 -8.56 -3.17 7.17
CA CYS A 84 -7.59 -2.53 6.28
C CYS A 84 -8.19 -2.22 4.90
N ILE A 85 -8.96 -3.15 4.34
CA ILE A 85 -9.68 -2.94 3.08
C ILE A 85 -10.71 -1.82 3.22
N ALA A 86 -11.53 -1.83 4.27
CA ALA A 86 -12.55 -0.80 4.48
C ALA A 86 -11.92 0.61 4.59
N GLU A 87 -10.84 0.74 5.34
CA GLU A 87 -10.10 2.00 5.48
C GLU A 87 -9.42 2.43 4.17
N THR A 88 -8.85 1.49 3.41
CA THR A 88 -8.29 1.77 2.07
C THR A 88 -9.37 2.28 1.13
N VAL A 89 -10.53 1.62 1.10
CA VAL A 89 -11.68 2.04 0.29
C VAL A 89 -12.16 3.43 0.68
N ARG A 90 -12.33 3.67 1.99
CA ARG A 90 -12.77 4.97 2.50
C ARG A 90 -11.81 6.09 2.10
N ARG A 91 -10.50 5.85 2.23
CA ARG A 91 -9.45 6.85 1.96
C ARG A 91 -9.23 7.10 0.48
N GLU A 92 -9.18 6.05 -0.33
CA GLU A 92 -8.72 6.14 -1.71
C GLU A 92 -9.85 6.11 -2.75
N ILE A 93 -10.93 5.40 -2.47
CA ILE A 93 -11.99 5.14 -3.46
C ILE A 93 -13.23 6.01 -3.19
N GLY A 94 -13.61 6.16 -1.93
CA GLY A 94 -14.73 7.00 -1.52
C GLY A 94 -16.11 6.45 -1.87
N GLY A 95 -16.27 5.13 -2.00
CA GLY A 95 -17.56 4.54 -2.30
C GLY A 95 -17.67 3.06 -1.94
N PRO A 96 -18.89 2.51 -1.97
CA PRO A 96 -19.10 1.11 -1.65
C PRO A 96 -18.51 0.21 -2.73
N ILE A 97 -17.78 -0.81 -2.29
CA ILE A 97 -17.29 -1.90 -3.13
C ILE A 97 -17.76 -3.25 -2.59
N SER A 98 -17.97 -4.21 -3.47
CA SER A 98 -18.11 -5.62 -3.14
C SER A 98 -16.72 -6.26 -3.15
N ILE A 99 -16.43 -7.08 -2.17
CA ILE A 99 -15.11 -7.69 -1.96
C ILE A 99 -15.29 -9.18 -1.82
N ASP A 100 -14.47 -9.96 -2.51
CA ASP A 100 -14.37 -11.38 -2.25
C ASP A 100 -13.80 -11.62 -0.85
N GLU A 101 -14.40 -12.57 -0.10
CA GLU A 101 -13.92 -12.92 1.25
C GLU A 101 -12.51 -13.52 1.24
N HIS A 102 -12.10 -14.10 0.12
CA HIS A 102 -10.79 -14.73 -0.03
C HIS A 102 -9.89 -13.91 -0.94
N PRO A 103 -8.60 -13.82 -0.63
CA PRO A 103 -7.67 -13.14 -1.51
C PRO A 103 -7.52 -13.90 -2.84
N LEU A 104 -7.45 -13.14 -3.92
CA LEU A 104 -7.18 -13.67 -5.26
C LEU A 104 -5.78 -14.29 -5.33
N THR A 105 -4.80 -13.65 -4.73
CA THR A 105 -3.42 -14.14 -4.65
C THR A 105 -2.63 -13.44 -3.54
N VAL A 106 -1.53 -14.10 -3.13
CA VAL A 106 -0.54 -13.51 -2.22
C VAL A 106 0.81 -13.51 -2.92
N LYS A 107 1.47 -12.37 -2.96
CA LYS A 107 2.76 -12.18 -3.61
C LYS A 107 3.82 -11.64 -2.67
N ASN A 108 5.02 -12.11 -2.88
CA ASN A 108 6.21 -11.55 -2.25
C ASN A 108 6.80 -10.50 -3.19
N VAL A 109 6.67 -9.23 -2.83
CA VAL A 109 7.08 -8.10 -3.67
C VAL A 109 8.38 -7.54 -3.12
N ILE A 110 9.48 -7.74 -3.84
CA ILE A 110 10.81 -7.27 -3.43
C ILE A 110 11.30 -6.26 -4.46
N ARG A 111 11.48 -5.02 -4.03
CA ARG A 111 11.98 -3.94 -4.87
C ARG A 111 13.47 -4.11 -5.09
N GLY A 112 13.89 -4.27 -6.36
CA GLY A 112 15.26 -4.24 -6.83
C GLY A 112 16.27 -5.02 -5.95
N VAL A 113 16.38 -6.32 -6.13
CA VAL A 113 17.27 -7.19 -5.32
C VAL A 113 18.70 -6.63 -5.22
N ASP A 114 19.17 -5.95 -6.28
CA ASP A 114 20.51 -5.37 -6.32
C ASP A 114 20.61 -4.01 -5.62
N THR A 115 19.53 -3.24 -5.58
CA THR A 115 19.48 -1.92 -4.90
C THR A 115 19.31 -2.02 -3.39
N GLN A 116 18.84 -3.17 -2.90
CA GLN A 116 18.56 -3.39 -1.46
C GLN A 116 19.80 -3.74 -0.63
N LYS A 117 20.97 -3.84 -1.23
CA LYS A 117 22.23 -4.04 -0.49
C LYS A 117 22.72 -2.77 0.21
N VAL A 118 22.17 -1.63 -0.12
CA VAL A 118 22.53 -0.33 0.46
C VAL A 118 21.51 0.06 1.52
N PHE A 119 21.95 0.38 2.73
CA PHE A 119 21.12 0.96 3.77
C PHE A 119 20.89 2.45 3.52
N PRO A 120 19.70 2.97 3.84
CA PRO A 120 18.51 2.29 4.38
C PRO A 120 17.75 1.51 3.31
N ARG A 121 17.23 0.34 3.70
CA ARG A 121 16.41 -0.57 2.84
C ARG A 121 14.93 -0.26 2.94
N GLU A 122 14.57 0.99 2.89
CA GLU A 122 13.21 1.45 3.16
C GLU A 122 12.22 0.99 2.09
N ARG A 123 11.02 0.56 2.53
CA ARG A 123 9.88 0.20 1.67
C ARG A 123 10.22 -0.81 0.55
N GLY A 124 11.19 -1.66 0.81
CA GLY A 124 11.74 -2.54 -0.23
C GLY A 124 11.13 -3.93 -0.29
N HIS A 125 10.36 -4.35 0.71
CA HIS A 125 9.82 -5.70 0.80
C HIS A 125 8.40 -5.70 1.37
N ASN A 126 7.43 -6.18 0.56
CA ASN A 126 6.05 -6.33 0.99
C ASN A 126 5.58 -7.78 0.77
N VAL A 127 4.72 -8.25 1.67
CA VAL A 127 3.82 -9.38 1.42
C VAL A 127 2.48 -8.77 1.02
N ALA A 128 2.21 -8.79 -0.28
CA ALA A 128 1.05 -8.16 -0.87
C ALA A 128 -0.08 -9.17 -1.05
N VAL A 129 -1.26 -8.86 -0.52
CA VAL A 129 -2.46 -9.69 -0.55
C VAL A 129 -3.48 -9.01 -1.45
N LEU A 130 -3.69 -9.56 -2.65
CA LEU A 130 -4.59 -9.00 -3.66
C LEU A 130 -6.02 -9.53 -3.45
N PHE A 131 -6.97 -8.62 -3.36
CA PHE A 131 -8.40 -8.93 -3.32
C PHE A 131 -9.08 -8.50 -4.61
N GLN A 132 -9.98 -9.38 -5.13
CA GLN A 132 -10.88 -9.01 -6.22
C GLN A 132 -12.01 -8.16 -5.64
N CYS A 133 -12.28 -7.04 -6.27
CA CYS A 133 -13.32 -6.11 -5.85
C CYS A 133 -14.13 -5.62 -7.05
N GLU A 134 -15.40 -5.32 -6.82
CA GLU A 134 -16.30 -4.77 -7.83
C GLU A 134 -17.01 -3.53 -7.30
N VAL A 135 -17.17 -2.53 -8.14
CA VAL A 135 -18.02 -1.38 -7.85
C VAL A 135 -19.40 -1.56 -8.47
N SER A 136 -20.42 -0.99 -7.83
CA SER A 136 -21.76 -0.98 -8.42
C SER A 136 -21.79 -0.21 -9.72
N ALA A 137 -22.76 -0.52 -10.58
CA ALA A 137 -22.92 0.15 -11.87
C ALA A 137 -23.22 1.66 -11.73
N GLU A 138 -23.77 2.07 -10.60
CA GLU A 138 -24.12 3.47 -10.30
C GLU A 138 -22.93 4.24 -9.72
N TRP A 139 -21.87 3.55 -9.24
CA TRP A 139 -20.73 4.21 -8.66
C TRP A 139 -19.92 4.94 -9.74
N GLN A 140 -19.54 6.17 -9.44
CA GLN A 140 -18.74 7.01 -10.33
C GLN A 140 -17.50 7.52 -9.58
N ILE A 141 -16.40 7.62 -10.32
CA ILE A 141 -15.18 8.24 -9.79
C ILE A 141 -15.49 9.68 -9.38
N ASN A 142 -15.07 10.02 -8.17
CA ASN A 142 -15.09 11.39 -7.68
C ASN A 142 -13.68 11.85 -7.35
N ASN A 143 -13.05 12.51 -8.32
CA ASN A 143 -11.71 13.08 -8.14
C ASN A 143 -11.74 14.48 -7.48
N GLY A 144 -12.91 15.03 -7.20
CA GLY A 144 -13.03 16.40 -6.67
C GLY A 144 -12.34 17.42 -7.60
N THR A 145 -11.37 18.15 -7.04
CA THR A 145 -10.58 19.15 -7.79
C THR A 145 -9.26 18.60 -8.33
N LYS A 146 -8.95 17.32 -8.13
CA LYS A 146 -7.71 16.69 -8.60
C LYS A 146 -7.65 16.63 -10.11
N ASN A 147 -6.48 16.86 -10.67
CA ASN A 147 -6.16 16.59 -12.09
C ASN A 147 -5.40 15.26 -12.21
N VAL A 148 -5.18 14.80 -13.44
CA VAL A 148 -4.59 13.49 -13.76
C VAL A 148 -3.15 13.28 -13.22
N HIS A 149 -2.48 14.34 -12.82
CA HIS A 149 -1.12 14.29 -12.25
C HIS A 149 -1.11 14.41 -10.73
N ASP A 150 -2.26 14.59 -10.10
CA ASP A 150 -2.34 14.73 -8.66
C ASP A 150 -2.40 13.35 -7.97
N ASP A 151 -1.73 13.23 -6.85
CA ASP A 151 -1.75 12.01 -6.05
C ASP A 151 -3.17 11.62 -5.66
N GLY A 152 -3.49 10.32 -5.80
CA GLY A 152 -4.81 9.77 -5.55
C GLY A 152 -5.87 10.13 -6.60
N TYR A 153 -5.50 10.63 -7.80
CA TYR A 153 -6.43 10.73 -8.92
C TYR A 153 -6.80 9.34 -9.43
N LEU A 154 -8.09 9.06 -9.58
CA LEU A 154 -8.61 7.76 -10.02
C LEU A 154 -8.97 7.77 -11.50
N ALA A 155 -8.68 6.69 -12.21
CA ALA A 155 -9.11 6.48 -13.58
C ALA A 155 -9.34 5.00 -13.91
N TRP A 156 -10.25 4.76 -14.90
CA TRP A 156 -10.50 3.43 -15.45
C TRP A 156 -9.56 3.15 -16.63
N PHE A 157 -9.04 1.91 -16.67
CA PHE A 157 -8.16 1.46 -17.73
C PHE A 157 -8.61 0.13 -18.31
N ASP A 158 -8.65 0.01 -19.64
CA ASP A 158 -8.87 -1.26 -20.34
C ASP A 158 -7.63 -2.16 -20.32
N LYS A 159 -6.45 -1.57 -20.14
CA LYS A 159 -5.14 -2.23 -20.08
C LYS A 159 -4.23 -1.42 -19.16
N LEU A 160 -3.27 -2.10 -18.54
CA LEU A 160 -2.26 -1.42 -17.73
C LEU A 160 -1.51 -0.36 -18.56
N PRO A 161 -1.42 0.89 -18.09
CA PRO A 161 -0.69 1.95 -18.78
C PRO A 161 0.83 1.72 -18.72
N ALA A 162 1.58 2.38 -19.61
CA ALA A 162 3.03 2.21 -19.69
C ALA A 162 3.78 2.68 -18.44
N ASP A 163 3.19 3.63 -17.71
CA ASP A 163 3.68 4.16 -16.43
C ASP A 163 3.00 3.49 -15.22
N PHE A 164 2.52 2.24 -15.38
CA PHE A 164 2.06 1.42 -14.25
C PHE A 164 3.23 1.05 -13.35
N MET A 165 3.00 1.04 -12.04
CA MET A 165 4.01 0.78 -11.02
C MET A 165 4.69 -0.57 -11.22
N GLU A 166 6.00 -0.56 -11.44
CA GLU A 166 6.79 -1.74 -11.82
C GLU A 166 6.64 -2.89 -10.81
N ILE A 167 6.64 -2.60 -9.52
CA ILE A 167 6.57 -3.63 -8.48
C ILE A 167 5.22 -4.36 -8.42
N GLN A 168 4.15 -3.78 -8.98
CA GLN A 168 2.83 -4.40 -9.05
C GLN A 168 2.62 -5.24 -10.32
N HIS A 169 3.59 -5.32 -11.24
CA HIS A 169 3.55 -6.26 -12.36
C HIS A 169 3.66 -7.74 -11.93
N VAL A 170 3.81 -8.01 -10.65
CA VAL A 170 3.82 -9.36 -10.08
C VAL A 170 2.44 -10.04 -10.08
N TYR A 171 1.37 -9.26 -10.28
CA TYR A 171 0.00 -9.72 -10.43
C TYR A 171 -0.30 -10.04 -11.90
#